data_0a11f0a0f53d3dfc37f2e16aedf87eb5
#
_entry.id   0a11f0a0f53d3dfc37f2e16aedf87eb5
#
_cell.length_a   1.000
_cell.length_b   1.000
_cell.length_c   1.000
_cell.angle_alpha   90.00
_cell.angle_beta   90.00
_cell.angle_gamma   90.00
#
_symmetry.space_group_name_H-M   'P 1'
#
loop_
_entity.id
_entity.type
_entity.pdbx_description
1 polymer ?
#
loop_
_entity_poly.entity_id
_entity_poly.type
_entity_poly.pdbx_seq_one_letter_code
_entity_poly.pdbx_strand_id
1 'polypeptide(L)'
;MENFRASDVVFVADMFLDDYGGGAERTTEALFEVAPYTTCKIKSQDLNQKMIEEGINKFWIFFNYRGMDHNLIPVIVANCNYAIVEYDYKYCQYRSIDLHKRETGEECDCHNLQLGKIISAFLHGSEHIFWMSKKQSEIYCERFPFLIENNQTVLSSVFSIPDLEYIERLRKSRAVDGYSENNWAVIDGNSWIKGVDESVKSVNETFPESTVEVLGGLSYYDLLKELSKFNGLSFHPLGGDTCPRTVIEASLLGLELLINENVQNLGEEWFGGDSDEIEDYLLTRPQVFWDVVTNFFERPISLSGYTTTKNVIQSDYPWQASIQSMLCFCDEVVVVDGGSNDGTWQELENWSKKEPRLKVYQVKRDWDDYRFAIFDGQQKAVARSLCKGEWCWQMDIDEV
;
A
#
# COMPACT_ATOMS: atom_id res chain seq x y z
N MET A 1 -12.97 15.88 -2.65
CA MET A 1 -12.12 16.51 -3.69
C MET A 1 -11.10 17.48 -3.11
N GLU A 2 -11.46 18.38 -2.18
CA GLU A 2 -10.52 19.33 -1.58
C GLU A 2 -9.43 18.62 -0.77
N ASN A 3 -9.77 17.65 0.08
CA ASN A 3 -8.83 16.82 0.82
C ASN A 3 -7.90 16.01 -0.10
N PHE A 4 -8.41 15.50 -1.22
CA PHE A 4 -7.61 14.80 -2.20
C PHE A 4 -6.53 15.69 -2.83
N ARG A 5 -6.88 16.94 -3.18
CA ARG A 5 -5.89 17.86 -3.78
C ARG A 5 -4.78 18.25 -2.82
N ALA A 6 -5.10 18.37 -1.54
CA ALA A 6 -4.16 18.76 -0.49
C ALA A 6 -3.29 17.59 0.04
N SER A 7 -3.61 16.34 -0.31
CA SER A 7 -2.87 15.18 0.22
C SER A 7 -1.61 14.87 -0.58
N ASP A 8 -0.59 14.37 0.12
CA ASP A 8 0.64 13.81 -0.47
C ASP A 8 0.45 12.31 -0.76
N VAL A 9 -0.28 11.62 0.12
CA VAL A 9 -0.51 10.18 0.05
C VAL A 9 -2.00 9.88 -0.09
N VAL A 10 -2.35 8.90 -0.92
CA VAL A 10 -3.73 8.49 -1.18
C VAL A 10 -3.91 7.02 -0.82
N PHE A 11 -4.76 6.73 0.15
CA PHE A 11 -5.19 5.38 0.49
C PHE A 11 -6.41 4.99 -0.34
N VAL A 12 -6.30 3.89 -1.07
CA VAL A 12 -7.39 3.33 -1.87
C VAL A 12 -7.81 1.98 -1.28
N ALA A 13 -9.08 1.85 -0.89
CA ALA A 13 -9.64 0.61 -0.37
C ALA A 13 -11.11 0.44 -0.78
N ASP A 14 -11.61 -0.80 -0.79
CA ASP A 14 -13.04 -1.08 -1.03
C ASP A 14 -13.90 -0.54 0.10
N MET A 15 -13.44 -0.68 1.34
CA MET A 15 -14.06 -0.20 2.58
C MET A 15 -12.99 0.32 3.53
N PHE A 16 -13.40 1.23 4.42
CA PHE A 16 -12.61 1.70 5.54
C PHE A 16 -13.30 1.33 6.86
N LEU A 17 -12.64 1.60 8.00
CA LEU A 17 -13.15 1.22 9.32
C LEU A 17 -14.56 1.76 9.63
N ASP A 18 -14.90 2.92 9.10
CA ASP A 18 -16.23 3.52 9.23
C ASP A 18 -17.33 2.72 8.51
N ASP A 19 -16.96 1.95 7.48
CA ASP A 19 -17.89 1.13 6.71
C ASP A 19 -18.00 -0.30 7.27
N TYR A 20 -16.86 -0.87 7.69
CA TYR A 20 -16.78 -2.25 8.15
C TYR A 20 -15.59 -2.45 9.12
N GLY A 21 -15.84 -3.08 10.25
CA GLY A 21 -14.84 -3.28 11.31
C GLY A 21 -13.99 -4.54 11.16
N GLY A 22 -13.61 -4.93 9.95
CA GLY A 22 -12.78 -6.12 9.70
C GLY A 22 -11.29 -5.91 9.99
N GLY A 23 -10.54 -7.01 9.93
CA GLY A 23 -9.09 -6.98 10.20
C GLY A 23 -8.28 -6.16 9.19
N ALA A 24 -8.67 -6.19 7.91
CA ALA A 24 -8.03 -5.41 6.86
C ALA A 24 -8.27 -3.90 7.05
N GLU A 25 -9.52 -3.52 7.36
CA GLU A 25 -9.91 -2.13 7.59
C GLU A 25 -9.23 -1.56 8.85
N ARG A 26 -9.09 -2.36 9.92
CA ARG A 26 -8.35 -1.98 11.12
C ARG A 26 -6.85 -1.80 10.86
N THR A 27 -6.26 -2.67 10.06
CA THR A 27 -4.85 -2.52 9.63
C THR A 27 -4.67 -1.24 8.82
N THR A 28 -5.57 -0.97 7.88
CA THR A 28 -5.54 0.26 7.08
C THR A 28 -5.72 1.51 7.94
N GLU A 29 -6.63 1.48 8.92
CA GLU A 29 -6.86 2.59 9.84
C GLU A 29 -5.65 2.87 10.73
N ALA A 30 -5.05 1.83 11.31
CA ALA A 30 -3.86 1.95 12.15
C ALA A 30 -2.68 2.59 11.40
N LEU A 31 -2.54 2.31 10.11
CA LEU A 31 -1.55 2.97 9.25
C LEU A 31 -1.91 4.44 8.96
N PHE A 32 -3.20 4.71 8.75
CA PHE A 32 -3.69 6.05 8.45
C PHE A 32 -3.53 7.01 9.63
N GLU A 33 -3.83 6.56 10.85
CA GLU A 33 -3.76 7.37 12.08
C GLU A 33 -2.35 7.89 12.39
N VAL A 34 -1.32 7.14 12.01
CA VAL A 34 0.09 7.50 12.26
C VAL A 34 0.82 8.02 11.02
N ALA A 35 0.08 8.41 10.00
CA ALA A 35 0.66 8.90 8.75
C ALA A 35 1.52 10.16 8.97
N PRO A 36 2.79 10.16 8.56
CA PRO A 36 3.66 11.35 8.67
C PRO A 36 3.42 12.39 7.55
N TYR A 37 2.58 12.05 6.57
CA TYR A 37 2.22 12.87 5.42
C TYR A 37 0.74 13.21 5.44
N THR A 38 0.37 14.26 4.71
CA THR A 38 -1.05 14.55 4.49
C THR A 38 -1.68 13.43 3.66
N THR A 39 -2.63 12.72 4.26
CA THR A 39 -3.20 11.50 3.68
C THR A 39 -4.71 11.62 3.52
N CYS A 40 -5.24 11.11 2.40
CA CYS A 40 -6.69 11.01 2.18
C CYS A 40 -7.10 9.58 1.85
N LYS A 41 -8.38 9.27 2.08
CA LYS A 41 -9.02 7.99 1.79
C LYS A 41 -9.92 8.12 0.57
N ILE A 42 -9.83 7.16 -0.36
CA ILE A 42 -10.70 7.05 -1.54
C ILE A 42 -11.22 5.62 -1.60
N LYS A 43 -12.54 5.45 -1.75
CA LYS A 43 -13.09 4.12 -2.03
C LYS A 43 -12.71 3.69 -3.44
N SER A 44 -12.32 2.43 -3.60
CA SER A 44 -11.82 1.91 -4.86
C SER A 44 -12.81 2.06 -6.01
N GLN A 45 -14.10 1.93 -5.73
CA GLN A 45 -15.20 2.12 -6.69
C GLN A 45 -15.38 3.59 -7.15
N ASP A 46 -14.90 4.56 -6.37
CA ASP A 46 -15.02 5.99 -6.69
C ASP A 46 -13.79 6.51 -7.46
N LEU A 47 -12.73 5.69 -7.56
CA LEU A 47 -11.53 6.03 -8.31
C LEU A 47 -11.85 6.13 -9.80
N ASN A 48 -11.34 7.18 -10.44
CA ASN A 48 -11.54 7.42 -11.86
C ASN A 48 -10.29 8.03 -12.50
N GLN A 49 -10.23 8.02 -13.84
CA GLN A 49 -9.08 8.48 -14.60
C GLN A 49 -8.69 9.93 -14.26
N LYS A 50 -9.66 10.82 -14.09
CA LYS A 50 -9.38 12.22 -13.75
C LYS A 50 -8.65 12.35 -12.42
N MET A 51 -9.02 11.56 -11.40
CA MET A 51 -8.33 11.56 -10.10
C MET A 51 -6.89 11.06 -10.25
N ILE A 52 -6.66 10.05 -11.09
CA ILE A 52 -5.32 9.54 -11.38
C ILE A 52 -4.48 10.65 -12.04
N GLU A 53 -5.02 11.32 -13.06
CA GLU A 53 -4.34 12.43 -13.75
C GLU A 53 -4.05 13.62 -12.81
N GLU A 54 -4.98 14.00 -11.93
CA GLU A 54 -4.78 15.05 -10.93
C GLU A 54 -3.82 14.61 -9.80
N GLY A 55 -3.59 13.30 -9.62
CA GLY A 55 -2.79 12.71 -8.55
C GLY A 55 -1.48 12.06 -8.98
N ILE A 56 -0.98 12.33 -10.18
CA ILE A 56 0.29 11.76 -10.69
C ILE A 56 1.47 11.97 -9.73
N ASN A 57 1.51 13.12 -9.05
CA ASN A 57 2.59 13.49 -8.13
C ASN A 57 2.38 13.01 -6.69
N LYS A 58 1.32 12.25 -6.43
CA LYS A 58 1.02 11.67 -5.13
C LYS A 58 1.59 10.27 -5.03
N PHE A 59 1.78 9.81 -3.81
CA PHE A 59 2.05 8.40 -3.57
C PHE A 59 0.72 7.67 -3.27
N TRP A 60 0.44 6.61 -4.04
CA TRP A 60 -0.80 5.87 -3.91
C TRP A 60 -0.55 4.56 -3.18
N ILE A 61 -1.47 4.19 -2.29
CA ILE A 61 -1.40 2.92 -1.57
C ILE A 61 -2.71 2.18 -1.77
N PHE A 62 -2.62 1.02 -2.42
CA PHE A 62 -3.77 0.17 -2.72
C PHE A 62 -3.85 -0.97 -1.71
N PHE A 63 -4.95 -1.02 -0.97
CA PHE A 63 -5.24 -2.08 0.00
C PHE A 63 -6.17 -3.12 -0.61
N ASN A 64 -7.47 -2.98 -0.44
CA ASN A 64 -8.47 -3.75 -1.18
C ASN A 64 -8.98 -2.91 -2.35
N TYR A 65 -8.99 -3.47 -3.56
CA TYR A 65 -9.31 -2.72 -4.78
C TYR A 65 -10.20 -3.51 -5.75
N ARG A 66 -11.04 -4.42 -5.22
CA ARG A 66 -11.95 -5.22 -6.06
C ARG A 66 -13.02 -4.35 -6.73
N GLY A 67 -13.46 -3.28 -6.06
CA GLY A 67 -14.45 -2.33 -6.59
C GLY A 67 -13.90 -1.39 -7.65
N MET A 68 -12.57 -1.34 -7.84
CA MET A 68 -11.92 -0.49 -8.85
C MET A 68 -12.17 -0.99 -10.26
N ASP A 69 -12.40 -0.07 -11.19
CA ASP A 69 -12.38 -0.41 -12.61
C ASP A 69 -10.95 -0.85 -13.02
N HIS A 70 -10.79 -2.11 -13.38
CA HIS A 70 -9.50 -2.67 -13.77
C HIS A 70 -8.91 -2.04 -15.05
N ASN A 71 -9.69 -1.34 -15.85
CA ASN A 71 -9.19 -0.56 -16.99
C ASN A 71 -8.31 0.63 -16.55
N LEU A 72 -8.38 1.03 -15.27
CA LEU A 72 -7.51 2.05 -14.70
C LEU A 72 -6.10 1.53 -14.39
N ILE A 73 -5.91 0.22 -14.24
CA ILE A 73 -4.61 -0.38 -13.88
C ILE A 73 -3.49 0.02 -14.84
N PRO A 74 -3.65 -0.09 -16.18
CA PRO A 74 -2.60 0.36 -17.10
C PRO A 74 -2.24 1.84 -16.95
N VAL A 75 -3.24 2.69 -16.64
CA VAL A 75 -3.02 4.13 -16.44
C VAL A 75 -2.24 4.39 -15.15
N ILE A 76 -2.58 3.67 -14.07
CA ILE A 76 -1.89 3.77 -12.79
C ILE A 76 -0.45 3.28 -12.93
N VAL A 77 -0.24 2.10 -13.51
CA VAL A 77 1.10 1.52 -13.73
C VAL A 77 2.00 2.44 -14.54
N ALA A 78 1.44 3.13 -15.55
CA ALA A 78 2.21 4.00 -16.42
C ALA A 78 2.53 5.38 -15.81
N ASN A 79 1.74 5.87 -14.84
CA ASN A 79 1.78 7.29 -14.47
C ASN A 79 1.90 7.54 -12.95
N CYS A 80 1.66 6.54 -12.10
CA CYS A 80 1.62 6.75 -10.65
C CYS A 80 2.77 6.04 -9.94
N ASN A 81 3.22 6.63 -8.85
CA ASN A 81 4.07 5.96 -7.87
C ASN A 81 3.15 5.34 -6.82
N TYR A 82 3.24 4.03 -6.62
CA TYR A 82 2.31 3.35 -5.74
C TYR A 82 2.89 2.10 -5.06
N ALA A 83 2.31 1.76 -3.92
CA ALA A 83 2.54 0.50 -3.22
C ALA A 83 1.23 -0.28 -3.08
N ILE A 84 1.34 -1.58 -2.88
CA ILE A 84 0.19 -2.46 -2.67
C ILE A 84 0.34 -3.18 -1.33
N VAL A 85 -0.73 -3.18 -0.52
CA VAL A 85 -0.88 -4.05 0.64
C VAL A 85 -1.83 -5.18 0.24
N GLU A 86 -1.29 -6.38 0.06
CA GLU A 86 -2.04 -7.51 -0.45
C GLU A 86 -2.60 -8.34 0.70
N TYR A 87 -3.92 -8.23 0.95
CA TYR A 87 -4.57 -8.92 2.07
C TYR A 87 -4.95 -10.37 1.78
N ASP A 88 -5.14 -10.73 0.49
CA ASP A 88 -5.62 -12.05 0.08
C ASP A 88 -5.06 -12.44 -1.30
N TYR A 89 -5.77 -13.25 -2.09
CA TYR A 89 -5.31 -13.74 -3.39
C TYR A 89 -6.11 -13.11 -4.54
N LYS A 90 -5.94 -11.78 -4.76
CA LYS A 90 -6.74 -10.99 -5.71
C LYS A 90 -6.61 -11.43 -7.17
N TYR A 91 -5.56 -12.19 -7.53
CA TYR A 91 -5.45 -12.80 -8.85
C TYR A 91 -6.49 -13.91 -9.07
N CYS A 92 -7.06 -14.47 -8.00
CA CYS A 92 -8.13 -15.45 -8.06
C CYS A 92 -9.50 -14.75 -8.01
N GLN A 93 -10.42 -15.18 -8.87
CA GLN A 93 -11.80 -14.66 -8.90
C GLN A 93 -12.55 -14.80 -7.56
N TYR A 94 -12.17 -15.81 -6.75
CA TYR A 94 -12.72 -16.05 -5.42
C TYR A 94 -11.89 -15.40 -4.30
N ARG A 95 -10.77 -14.75 -4.62
CA ARG A 95 -9.80 -14.19 -3.66
C ARG A 95 -9.25 -15.23 -2.66
N SER A 96 -9.42 -16.51 -2.96
CA SER A 96 -8.95 -17.66 -2.20
C SER A 96 -8.76 -18.85 -3.13
N ILE A 97 -7.61 -19.48 -3.03
CA ILE A 97 -7.26 -20.67 -3.81
C ILE A 97 -8.16 -21.83 -3.40
N ASP A 98 -8.37 -21.98 -2.08
CA ASP A 98 -9.14 -23.07 -1.51
C ASP A 98 -10.65 -22.94 -1.78
N LEU A 99 -11.17 -21.68 -1.74
CA LEU A 99 -12.55 -21.43 -2.15
C LEU A 99 -12.75 -21.73 -3.63
N HIS A 100 -11.78 -21.39 -4.46
CA HIS A 100 -11.82 -21.72 -5.90
C HIS A 100 -11.98 -23.23 -6.08
N LYS A 101 -11.11 -24.01 -5.44
CA LYS A 101 -11.16 -25.48 -5.50
C LYS A 101 -12.48 -26.05 -4.97
N ARG A 102 -12.99 -25.49 -3.88
CA ARG A 102 -14.27 -25.90 -3.30
C ARG A 102 -15.45 -25.63 -4.25
N GLU A 103 -15.52 -24.45 -4.84
CA GLU A 103 -16.64 -24.02 -5.68
C GLU A 103 -16.62 -24.63 -7.10
N THR A 104 -15.42 -24.91 -7.62
CA THR A 104 -15.25 -25.42 -9.00
C THR A 104 -14.95 -26.92 -9.04
N GLY A 105 -14.42 -27.51 -7.97
CA GLY A 105 -13.87 -28.86 -7.95
C GLY A 105 -12.48 -28.97 -8.60
N GLU A 106 -11.90 -27.88 -9.10
CA GLU A 106 -10.63 -27.84 -9.83
C GLU A 106 -9.59 -27.01 -9.09
N GLU A 107 -8.30 -27.28 -9.33
CA GLU A 107 -7.21 -26.47 -8.83
C GLU A 107 -7.26 -25.05 -9.42
N CYS A 108 -6.90 -24.06 -8.61
CA CYS A 108 -6.95 -22.68 -9.04
C CYS A 108 -5.90 -22.37 -10.13
N ASP A 109 -6.34 -22.10 -11.34
CA ASP A 109 -5.52 -21.70 -12.50
C ASP A 109 -5.73 -20.21 -12.87
N CYS A 110 -6.34 -19.43 -12.01
CA CYS A 110 -6.65 -18.02 -12.28
C CYS A 110 -5.42 -17.15 -12.60
N HIS A 111 -4.24 -17.56 -12.16
CA HIS A 111 -2.98 -16.85 -12.45
C HIS A 111 -2.64 -16.86 -13.96
N ASN A 112 -3.11 -17.84 -14.73
CA ASN A 112 -2.94 -17.92 -16.19
C ASN A 112 -4.03 -17.15 -16.95
N LEU A 113 -5.13 -16.79 -16.30
CA LEU A 113 -6.26 -16.09 -16.90
C LEU A 113 -6.02 -14.56 -16.97
N GLN A 114 -6.91 -13.86 -17.67
CA GLN A 114 -6.80 -12.41 -17.87
C GLN A 114 -6.73 -11.64 -16.54
N LEU A 115 -7.56 -11.98 -15.56
CA LEU A 115 -7.55 -11.33 -14.25
C LEU A 115 -6.19 -11.50 -13.57
N GLY A 116 -5.65 -12.72 -13.53
CA GLY A 116 -4.35 -13.00 -12.94
C GLY A 116 -3.22 -12.20 -13.61
N LYS A 117 -3.23 -12.10 -14.93
CA LYS A 117 -2.25 -11.31 -15.70
C LYS A 117 -2.34 -9.82 -15.38
N ILE A 118 -3.55 -9.26 -15.26
CA ILE A 118 -3.75 -7.85 -14.93
C ILE A 118 -3.28 -7.58 -13.50
N ILE A 119 -3.68 -8.41 -12.53
CA ILE A 119 -3.29 -8.23 -11.13
C ILE A 119 -1.79 -8.41 -10.93
N SER A 120 -1.16 -9.39 -11.61
CA SER A 120 0.28 -9.58 -11.51
C SER A 120 1.07 -8.42 -12.14
N ALA A 121 0.59 -7.84 -13.24
CA ALA A 121 1.17 -6.64 -13.82
C ALA A 121 1.02 -5.43 -12.88
N PHE A 122 -0.10 -5.31 -12.19
CA PHE A 122 -0.31 -4.27 -11.19
C PHE A 122 0.63 -4.42 -9.99
N LEU A 123 0.82 -5.64 -9.49
CA LEU A 123 1.81 -5.93 -8.44
C LEU A 123 3.24 -5.61 -8.91
N HIS A 124 3.60 -6.07 -10.12
CA HIS A 124 4.95 -5.88 -10.65
C HIS A 124 5.31 -4.42 -10.90
N GLY A 125 4.34 -3.60 -11.32
CA GLY A 125 4.54 -2.16 -11.55
C GLY A 125 4.59 -1.33 -10.28
N SER A 126 4.37 -1.89 -9.10
CA SER A 126 4.40 -1.15 -7.84
C SER A 126 5.84 -0.89 -7.36
N GLU A 127 6.05 0.23 -6.66
CA GLU A 127 7.32 0.54 -5.98
C GLU A 127 7.61 -0.44 -4.85
N HIS A 128 6.55 -0.97 -4.21
CA HIS A 128 6.67 -1.92 -3.11
C HIS A 128 5.41 -2.77 -2.93
N ILE A 129 5.60 -4.03 -2.54
CA ILE A 129 4.51 -4.94 -2.17
C ILE A 129 4.63 -5.30 -0.69
N PHE A 130 3.55 -5.07 0.05
CA PHE A 130 3.42 -5.50 1.44
C PHE A 130 2.56 -6.76 1.53
N TRP A 131 3.14 -7.82 2.04
CA TRP A 131 2.47 -9.10 2.25
C TRP A 131 1.99 -9.25 3.70
N MET A 132 0.91 -9.99 3.90
CA MET A 132 0.41 -10.28 5.23
C MET A 132 1.19 -11.41 5.91
N SER A 133 1.81 -12.30 5.13
CA SER A 133 2.67 -13.38 5.64
C SER A 133 3.71 -13.78 4.60
N LYS A 134 4.79 -14.41 5.07
CA LYS A 134 5.81 -15.01 4.22
C LYS A 134 5.22 -16.09 3.31
N LYS A 135 4.32 -16.91 3.85
CA LYS A 135 3.62 -17.95 3.08
C LYS A 135 2.82 -17.38 1.92
N GLN A 136 2.13 -16.25 2.13
CA GLN A 136 1.41 -15.56 1.05
C GLN A 136 2.38 -15.09 -0.05
N SER A 137 3.50 -14.44 0.32
CA SER A 137 4.53 -14.02 -0.63
C SER A 137 5.08 -15.19 -1.44
N GLU A 138 5.39 -16.31 -0.79
CA GLU A 138 5.89 -17.53 -1.44
C GLU A 138 4.89 -18.05 -2.49
N ILE A 139 3.60 -18.12 -2.15
CA ILE A 139 2.54 -18.57 -3.07
C ILE A 139 2.42 -17.63 -4.29
N TYR A 140 2.52 -16.31 -4.08
CA TYR A 140 2.50 -15.36 -5.17
C TYR A 140 3.74 -15.48 -6.07
N CYS A 141 4.93 -15.58 -5.49
CA CYS A 141 6.19 -15.73 -6.23
C CYS A 141 6.29 -17.09 -6.96
N GLU A 142 5.69 -18.15 -6.42
CA GLU A 142 5.58 -19.44 -7.14
C GLU A 142 4.72 -19.31 -8.40
N ARG A 143 3.59 -18.59 -8.31
CA ARG A 143 2.67 -18.39 -9.44
C ARG A 143 3.13 -17.33 -10.43
N PHE A 144 3.85 -16.33 -9.97
CA PHE A 144 4.37 -15.20 -10.73
C PHE A 144 5.86 -14.98 -10.40
N PRO A 145 6.78 -15.81 -10.93
CA PRO A 145 8.19 -15.79 -10.54
C PRO A 145 8.91 -14.44 -10.71
N PHE A 146 8.43 -13.60 -11.63
CA PHE A 146 8.98 -12.26 -11.85
C PHE A 146 8.76 -11.29 -10.66
N LEU A 147 7.80 -11.57 -9.77
CA LEU A 147 7.59 -10.77 -8.56
C LEU A 147 8.74 -10.88 -7.54
N ILE A 148 9.62 -11.87 -7.68
CA ILE A 148 10.81 -12.00 -6.82
C ILE A 148 11.73 -10.77 -6.96
N GLU A 149 11.71 -10.11 -8.11
CA GLU A 149 12.53 -8.92 -8.39
C GLU A 149 11.96 -7.63 -7.77
N ASN A 150 10.70 -7.63 -7.34
CA ASN A 150 10.07 -6.47 -6.71
C ASN A 150 10.60 -6.24 -5.29
N ASN A 151 10.63 -4.96 -4.88
CA ASN A 151 10.76 -4.61 -3.47
C ASN A 151 9.54 -5.13 -2.71
N GLN A 152 9.75 -5.89 -1.65
CA GLN A 152 8.67 -6.51 -0.91
C GLN A 152 9.00 -6.71 0.56
N THR A 153 7.99 -6.64 1.41
CA THR A 153 8.12 -6.78 2.86
C THR A 153 6.91 -7.53 3.42
N VAL A 154 7.14 -8.42 4.36
CA VAL A 154 6.07 -8.99 5.19
C VAL A 154 5.68 -7.94 6.23
N LEU A 155 4.49 -7.36 6.08
CA LEU A 155 3.97 -6.33 6.98
C LEU A 155 3.24 -6.95 8.17
N SER A 156 2.52 -8.05 7.94
CA SER A 156 1.54 -8.64 8.87
C SER A 156 0.33 -7.71 9.16
N SER A 157 -0.49 -8.07 10.14
CA SER A 157 -1.54 -7.19 10.63
C SER A 157 -0.94 -6.04 11.43
N VAL A 158 -1.42 -4.82 11.18
CA VAL A 158 -0.99 -3.62 11.91
C VAL A 158 -2.02 -3.26 12.95
N PHE A 159 -1.56 -2.97 14.15
CA PHE A 159 -2.38 -2.60 15.30
C PHE A 159 -2.17 -1.13 15.65
N SER A 160 -3.24 -0.45 16.04
CA SER A 160 -3.12 0.87 16.64
C SER A 160 -2.59 0.74 18.07
N ILE A 161 -1.90 1.78 18.55
CA ILE A 161 -1.44 1.82 19.94
C ILE A 161 -2.60 1.65 20.93
N PRO A 162 -3.77 2.32 20.77
CA PRO A 162 -4.91 2.09 21.65
C PRO A 162 -5.42 0.65 21.67
N ASP A 163 -5.38 -0.07 20.54
CA ASP A 163 -5.78 -1.49 20.48
C ASP A 163 -4.81 -2.34 21.31
N LEU A 164 -3.50 -2.17 21.13
CA LEU A 164 -2.48 -2.90 21.90
C LEU A 164 -2.56 -2.61 23.39
N GLU A 165 -2.67 -1.35 23.81
CA GLU A 165 -2.87 -0.96 25.19
C GLU A 165 -4.15 -1.56 25.82
N TYR A 166 -5.21 -1.69 25.01
CA TYR A 166 -6.44 -2.32 25.48
C TYR A 166 -6.25 -3.82 25.71
N ILE A 167 -5.60 -4.51 24.77
CA ILE A 167 -5.28 -5.94 24.88
C ILE A 167 -4.36 -6.20 26.07
N GLU A 168 -3.33 -5.38 26.26
CA GLU A 168 -2.41 -5.49 27.39
C GLU A 168 -3.14 -5.34 28.74
N ARG A 169 -4.07 -4.38 28.84
CA ARG A 169 -4.91 -4.22 30.05
C ARG A 169 -5.75 -5.47 30.34
N LEU A 170 -6.36 -6.04 29.30
CA LEU A 170 -7.14 -7.27 29.44
C LEU A 170 -6.24 -8.46 29.84
N ARG A 171 -5.06 -8.59 29.26
CA ARG A 171 -4.07 -9.62 29.63
C ARG A 171 -3.67 -9.51 31.10
N LYS A 172 -3.39 -8.29 31.58
CA LYS A 172 -3.07 -8.05 33.01
C LYS A 172 -4.24 -8.37 33.94
N SER A 173 -5.46 -7.99 33.56
CA SER A 173 -6.67 -8.33 34.32
C SER A 173 -6.90 -9.83 34.39
N ARG A 174 -6.75 -10.52 33.25
CA ARG A 174 -6.83 -11.97 33.15
C ARG A 174 -5.85 -12.69 34.10
N ALA A 175 -4.62 -12.20 34.23
CA ALA A 175 -3.60 -12.75 35.11
C ALA A 175 -3.95 -12.61 36.59
N VAL A 176 -4.74 -11.58 36.98
CA VAL A 176 -5.14 -11.29 38.35
C VAL A 176 -6.50 -11.93 38.67
N ASP A 177 -7.48 -11.73 37.84
CA ASP A 177 -8.87 -12.14 38.08
C ASP A 177 -9.10 -13.63 37.76
N GLY A 178 -8.15 -14.23 37.01
CA GLY A 178 -8.25 -15.59 36.52
C GLY A 178 -9.14 -15.71 35.28
N TYR A 179 -9.19 -16.89 34.73
CA TYR A 179 -10.02 -17.26 33.59
C TYR A 179 -10.60 -18.65 33.80
N SER A 180 -11.60 -19.03 33.00
CA SER A 180 -12.21 -20.35 33.06
C SER A 180 -11.25 -21.39 32.48
N GLU A 181 -10.67 -22.22 33.32
CA GLU A 181 -9.92 -23.38 32.86
C GLU A 181 -10.86 -24.30 32.08
N ASN A 182 -10.40 -24.93 31.02
CA ASN A 182 -11.17 -25.86 30.16
C ASN A 182 -12.34 -25.18 29.39
N ASN A 183 -12.30 -23.90 29.13
CA ASN A 183 -13.29 -23.23 28.28
C ASN A 183 -12.60 -22.66 27.02
N TRP A 184 -13.07 -23.03 25.84
CA TRP A 184 -12.50 -22.66 24.54
C TRP A 184 -13.46 -21.76 23.77
N ALA A 185 -12.93 -20.69 23.21
CA ALA A 185 -13.65 -19.81 22.30
C ALA A 185 -13.49 -20.29 20.86
N VAL A 186 -14.55 -20.14 20.08
CA VAL A 186 -14.56 -20.24 18.62
C VAL A 186 -15.19 -18.95 18.10
N ILE A 187 -14.61 -18.34 17.07
CA ILE A 187 -15.13 -17.09 16.54
C ILE A 187 -16.07 -17.36 15.38
N ASP A 188 -17.32 -16.95 15.51
CA ASP A 188 -18.29 -16.94 14.42
C ASP A 188 -18.09 -15.72 13.53
N GLY A 189 -18.36 -15.88 12.25
CA GLY A 189 -18.31 -14.81 11.26
C GLY A 189 -18.98 -15.23 9.96
N ASN A 190 -19.41 -14.23 9.20
CA ASN A 190 -20.11 -14.43 7.92
C ASN A 190 -19.22 -15.02 6.81
N SER A 191 -17.94 -15.23 7.08
CA SER A 191 -17.00 -15.75 6.09
C SER A 191 -16.88 -17.28 6.21
N TRP A 192 -17.03 -17.97 5.08
CA TRP A 192 -16.85 -19.42 4.96
C TRP A 192 -15.49 -19.91 5.51
N ILE A 193 -14.46 -19.06 5.41
CA ILE A 193 -13.08 -19.40 5.81
C ILE A 193 -12.95 -19.66 7.31
N LYS A 194 -13.85 -19.16 8.15
CA LYS A 194 -13.70 -19.21 9.61
C LYS A 194 -13.68 -20.61 10.20
N GLY A 195 -14.24 -21.61 9.49
CA GLY A 195 -14.18 -23.02 9.88
C GLY A 195 -14.73 -23.29 11.29
N VAL A 196 -15.92 -22.74 11.60
CA VAL A 196 -16.53 -22.80 12.94
C VAL A 196 -16.74 -24.26 13.36
N ASP A 197 -17.34 -25.08 12.49
CA ASP A 197 -17.63 -26.49 12.80
C ASP A 197 -16.35 -27.31 13.03
N GLU A 198 -15.31 -27.07 12.21
CA GLU A 198 -14.00 -27.69 12.34
C GLU A 198 -13.29 -27.26 13.63
N SER A 199 -13.41 -25.99 14.00
CA SER A 199 -12.86 -25.46 15.23
C SER A 199 -13.51 -26.08 16.46
N VAL A 200 -14.85 -26.18 16.48
CA VAL A 200 -15.60 -26.86 17.55
C VAL A 200 -15.24 -28.34 17.63
N LYS A 201 -15.18 -29.02 16.48
CA LYS A 201 -14.81 -30.42 16.39
C LYS A 201 -13.41 -30.66 16.95
N SER A 202 -12.44 -29.84 16.57
CA SER A 202 -11.04 -29.94 17.01
C SER A 202 -10.90 -29.84 18.53
N VAL A 203 -11.64 -28.93 19.19
CA VAL A 203 -11.65 -28.86 20.66
C VAL A 203 -12.23 -30.14 21.26
N ASN A 204 -13.39 -30.62 20.77
CA ASN A 204 -14.06 -31.82 21.31
C ASN A 204 -13.18 -33.06 21.16
N GLU A 205 -12.40 -33.17 20.10
CA GLU A 205 -11.48 -34.28 19.86
C GLU A 205 -10.21 -34.21 20.73
N THR A 206 -9.67 -32.99 20.92
CA THR A 206 -8.39 -32.76 21.61
C THR A 206 -8.59 -32.64 23.13
N PHE A 207 -9.69 -32.00 23.55
CA PHE A 207 -10.01 -31.69 24.94
C PHE A 207 -11.48 -32.11 25.29
N PRO A 208 -11.78 -33.39 25.37
CA PRO A 208 -13.16 -33.89 25.52
C PRO A 208 -13.92 -33.39 26.75
N GLU A 209 -13.20 -32.99 27.80
CA GLU A 209 -13.80 -32.49 29.05
C GLU A 209 -13.98 -30.95 29.04
N SER A 210 -13.56 -30.28 27.96
CA SER A 210 -13.66 -28.83 27.83
C SER A 210 -15.02 -28.39 27.27
N THR A 211 -15.43 -27.19 27.64
CA THR A 211 -16.59 -26.53 27.03
C THR A 211 -16.16 -25.65 25.85
N VAL A 212 -17.03 -25.50 24.86
CA VAL A 212 -16.79 -24.66 23.69
C VAL A 212 -17.91 -23.64 23.59
N GLU A 213 -17.55 -22.38 23.43
CA GLU A 213 -18.49 -21.30 23.19
C GLU A 213 -18.17 -20.59 21.87
N VAL A 214 -19.20 -20.38 21.05
CA VAL A 214 -19.07 -19.71 19.76
C VAL A 214 -19.42 -18.23 19.96
N LEU A 215 -18.44 -17.36 19.77
CA LEU A 215 -18.57 -15.92 19.92
C LEU A 215 -18.86 -15.26 18.57
N GLY A 216 -19.96 -14.53 18.47
CA GLY A 216 -20.36 -13.81 17.26
C GLY A 216 -21.22 -12.59 17.55
N GLY A 217 -21.32 -11.67 16.60
CA GLY A 217 -22.19 -10.49 16.69
C GLY A 217 -21.73 -9.43 17.71
N LEU A 218 -20.50 -9.50 18.23
CA LEU A 218 -19.94 -8.58 19.21
C LEU A 218 -19.21 -7.42 18.52
N SER A 219 -19.17 -6.28 19.20
CA SER A 219 -18.23 -5.22 18.82
C SER A 219 -16.77 -5.66 19.05
N TYR A 220 -15.83 -5.02 18.40
CA TYR A 220 -14.41 -5.39 18.51
C TYR A 220 -13.90 -5.44 19.96
N TYR A 221 -14.14 -4.40 20.73
CA TYR A 221 -13.69 -4.34 22.12
C TYR A 221 -14.47 -5.29 23.04
N ASP A 222 -15.75 -5.52 22.76
CA ASP A 222 -16.54 -6.52 23.50
C ASP A 222 -16.05 -7.93 23.19
N LEU A 223 -15.70 -8.22 21.92
CA LEU A 223 -15.11 -9.50 21.53
C LEU A 223 -13.80 -9.76 22.27
N LEU A 224 -12.88 -8.82 22.31
CA LEU A 224 -11.61 -8.95 23.04
C LEU A 224 -11.85 -9.17 24.54
N LYS A 225 -12.81 -8.43 25.13
CA LYS A 225 -13.18 -8.56 26.54
C LYS A 225 -13.80 -9.94 26.82
N GLU A 226 -14.67 -10.44 25.98
CA GLU A 226 -15.22 -11.80 26.15
C GLU A 226 -14.10 -12.83 25.95
N LEU A 227 -13.31 -12.71 24.87
CA LEU A 227 -12.23 -13.64 24.56
C LEU A 227 -11.22 -13.77 25.73
N SER A 228 -10.94 -12.69 26.46
CA SER A 228 -10.01 -12.72 27.58
C SER A 228 -10.46 -13.62 28.76
N LYS A 229 -11.70 -14.08 28.79
CA LYS A 229 -12.24 -14.96 29.83
C LYS A 229 -12.01 -16.45 29.56
N PHE A 230 -11.56 -16.81 28.35
CA PHE A 230 -11.40 -18.20 27.93
C PHE A 230 -9.98 -18.73 28.17
N ASN A 231 -9.84 -20.03 28.31
CA ASN A 231 -8.54 -20.70 28.35
C ASN A 231 -7.83 -20.58 27.00
N GLY A 232 -8.53 -20.87 25.91
CA GLY A 232 -7.96 -20.91 24.59
C GLY A 232 -8.90 -20.46 23.48
N LEU A 233 -8.32 -20.22 22.31
CA LEU A 233 -9.01 -20.00 21.06
C LEU A 233 -8.78 -21.19 20.12
N SER A 234 -9.85 -21.76 19.59
CA SER A 234 -9.78 -22.70 18.47
C SER A 234 -10.13 -21.99 17.16
N PHE A 235 -9.22 -22.06 16.19
CA PHE A 235 -9.40 -21.42 14.88
C PHE A 235 -8.83 -22.32 13.77
N HIS A 236 -9.72 -23.01 13.04
CA HIS A 236 -9.40 -23.96 11.98
C HIS A 236 -9.96 -23.48 10.65
N PRO A 237 -9.35 -22.46 10.01
CA PRO A 237 -9.86 -21.96 8.75
C PRO A 237 -9.88 -23.04 7.68
N LEU A 238 -10.91 -23.00 6.80
CA LEU A 238 -11.13 -23.97 5.73
C LEU A 238 -10.22 -23.75 4.51
N GLY A 239 -9.42 -22.71 4.52
CA GLY A 239 -8.45 -22.36 3.51
C GLY A 239 -7.47 -21.34 4.04
N GLY A 240 -6.44 -21.02 3.28
CA GLY A 240 -5.37 -20.12 3.70
C GLY A 240 -5.88 -18.76 4.16
N ASP A 241 -5.77 -18.47 5.45
CA ASP A 241 -5.97 -17.14 6.04
C ASP A 241 -4.59 -16.50 6.22
N THR A 242 -4.35 -15.41 5.51
CA THR A 242 -3.01 -14.83 5.33
C THR A 242 -2.39 -14.31 6.62
N CYS A 243 -3.19 -13.72 7.50
CA CYS A 243 -2.75 -13.23 8.81
C CYS A 243 -3.99 -12.91 9.68
N PRO A 244 -4.63 -13.92 10.26
CA PRO A 244 -5.89 -13.76 11.00
C PRO A 244 -5.65 -12.95 12.29
N ARG A 245 -6.15 -11.70 12.29
CA ARG A 245 -5.99 -10.77 13.40
C ARG A 245 -6.45 -11.34 14.73
N THR A 246 -7.58 -12.08 14.73
CA THR A 246 -8.15 -12.66 15.94
C THR A 246 -7.21 -13.70 16.61
N VAL A 247 -6.42 -14.43 15.80
CA VAL A 247 -5.43 -15.39 16.34
C VAL A 247 -4.27 -14.65 17.00
N ILE A 248 -3.83 -13.51 16.42
CA ILE A 248 -2.81 -12.65 17.01
C ILE A 248 -3.34 -12.05 18.33
N GLU A 249 -4.56 -11.55 18.34
CA GLU A 249 -5.22 -10.97 19.51
C GLU A 249 -5.34 -11.99 20.66
N ALA A 250 -5.70 -13.22 20.33
CA ALA A 250 -5.75 -14.32 21.32
C ALA A 250 -4.36 -14.65 21.89
N SER A 251 -3.33 -14.65 21.05
CA SER A 251 -1.94 -14.84 21.48
C SER A 251 -1.48 -13.70 22.42
N LEU A 252 -1.75 -12.46 22.05
CA LEU A 252 -1.46 -11.29 22.90
C LEU A 252 -2.19 -11.32 24.24
N LEU A 253 -3.41 -11.86 24.29
CA LEU A 253 -4.18 -12.06 25.53
C LEU A 253 -3.63 -13.22 26.39
N GLY A 254 -2.69 -14.01 25.87
CA GLY A 254 -2.13 -15.19 26.52
C GLY A 254 -3.08 -16.38 26.56
N LEU A 255 -3.90 -16.56 25.51
CA LEU A 255 -4.73 -17.75 25.34
C LEU A 255 -3.92 -18.89 24.71
N GLU A 256 -4.29 -20.12 25.05
CA GLU A 256 -3.84 -21.27 24.30
C GLU A 256 -4.45 -21.25 22.89
N LEU A 257 -3.67 -21.64 21.88
CA LEU A 257 -4.11 -21.65 20.48
C LEU A 257 -4.24 -23.08 19.97
N LEU A 258 -5.42 -23.45 19.49
CA LEU A 258 -5.67 -24.66 18.74
C LEU A 258 -6.00 -24.29 17.29
N ILE A 259 -4.99 -24.35 16.42
CA ILE A 259 -5.03 -23.81 15.04
C ILE A 259 -4.48 -24.84 14.05
N ASN A 260 -4.80 -24.70 12.76
CA ASN A 260 -4.29 -25.55 11.70
C ASN A 260 -3.30 -24.79 10.77
N GLU A 261 -2.72 -25.52 9.82
CA GLU A 261 -1.73 -25.03 8.85
C GLU A 261 -2.26 -23.97 7.86
N ASN A 262 -3.56 -23.74 7.83
CA ASN A 262 -4.19 -22.70 7.03
C ASN A 262 -4.01 -21.30 7.64
N VAL A 263 -3.58 -21.20 8.89
CA VAL A 263 -3.11 -19.94 9.50
C VAL A 263 -1.71 -19.65 8.97
N GLN A 264 -1.61 -18.82 7.95
CA GLN A 264 -0.37 -18.71 7.15
C GLN A 264 0.80 -18.01 7.86
N ASN A 265 0.54 -17.22 8.89
CA ASN A 265 1.58 -16.64 9.73
C ASN A 265 2.09 -17.56 10.85
N LEU A 266 1.59 -18.80 10.95
CA LEU A 266 1.99 -19.79 11.97
C LEU A 266 3.50 -20.08 11.95
N GLY A 267 4.12 -20.05 10.76
CA GLY A 267 5.57 -20.30 10.59
C GLY A 267 6.46 -19.05 10.71
N GLU A 268 5.90 -17.92 11.09
CA GLU A 268 6.66 -16.68 11.27
C GLU A 268 7.37 -16.69 12.63
N GLU A 269 8.64 -16.32 12.66
CA GLU A 269 9.46 -16.33 13.87
C GLU A 269 8.86 -15.48 14.99
N TRP A 270 8.37 -14.28 14.66
CA TRP A 270 7.75 -13.37 15.61
C TRP A 270 6.47 -13.93 16.26
N PHE A 271 5.71 -14.77 15.53
CA PHE A 271 4.46 -15.33 16.02
C PHE A 271 4.68 -16.49 16.99
N GLY A 272 5.85 -17.12 16.96
CA GLY A 272 6.25 -18.18 17.91
C GLY A 272 6.75 -17.68 19.27
N GLY A 273 6.87 -16.35 19.45
CA GLY A 273 7.30 -15.71 20.68
C GLY A 273 6.23 -15.66 21.77
N ASP A 274 6.60 -15.13 22.92
CA ASP A 274 5.64 -14.79 23.96
C ASP A 274 4.85 -13.51 23.62
N SER A 275 3.86 -13.16 24.46
CA SER A 275 2.98 -12.02 24.18
C SER A 275 3.75 -10.69 24.10
N ASP A 276 4.84 -10.52 24.86
CA ASP A 276 5.64 -9.30 24.86
C ASP A 276 6.49 -9.22 23.57
N GLU A 277 7.09 -10.31 23.14
CA GLU A 277 7.85 -10.41 21.87
C GLU A 277 6.95 -10.15 20.65
N ILE A 278 5.72 -10.70 20.68
CA ILE A 278 4.72 -10.44 19.62
C ILE A 278 4.32 -8.96 19.62
N GLU A 279 4.07 -8.36 20.78
CA GLU A 279 3.72 -6.95 20.91
C GLU A 279 4.84 -6.03 20.41
N ASP A 280 6.08 -6.29 20.79
CA ASP A 280 7.26 -5.56 20.31
C ASP A 280 7.39 -5.60 18.79
N TYR A 281 7.15 -6.76 18.17
CA TYR A 281 7.14 -6.89 16.71
C TYR A 281 6.03 -6.02 16.09
N LEU A 282 4.81 -6.10 16.61
CA LEU A 282 3.65 -5.37 16.07
C LEU A 282 3.80 -3.85 16.20
N LEU A 283 4.40 -3.37 17.28
CA LEU A 283 4.69 -1.94 17.49
C LEU A 283 5.62 -1.35 16.41
N THR A 284 6.46 -2.17 15.78
CA THR A 284 7.34 -1.71 14.71
C THR A 284 6.67 -1.62 13.33
N ARG A 285 5.52 -2.28 13.12
CA ARG A 285 4.93 -2.43 11.78
C ARG A 285 4.50 -1.13 11.11
N PRO A 286 3.87 -0.17 11.82
CA PRO A 286 3.58 1.13 11.23
C PRO A 286 4.83 1.85 10.72
N GLN A 287 5.94 1.79 11.46
CA GLN A 287 7.21 2.41 11.06
C GLN A 287 7.78 1.73 9.81
N VAL A 288 7.82 0.39 9.77
CA VAL A 288 8.28 -0.39 8.60
C VAL A 288 7.51 -0.02 7.35
N PHE A 289 6.20 0.18 7.45
CA PHE A 289 5.38 0.61 6.33
C PHE A 289 5.72 2.04 5.88
N TRP A 290 5.76 2.97 6.83
CA TRP A 290 5.99 4.38 6.50
C TRP A 290 7.42 4.68 6.07
N ASP A 291 8.41 3.90 6.50
CA ASP A 291 9.81 4.01 6.02
C ASP A 291 9.89 3.79 4.51
N VAL A 292 9.12 2.84 3.96
CA VAL A 292 9.07 2.61 2.51
C VAL A 292 8.55 3.84 1.77
N VAL A 293 7.47 4.46 2.27
CA VAL A 293 6.88 5.67 1.69
C VAL A 293 7.82 6.86 1.83
N THR A 294 8.45 7.00 3.00
CA THR A 294 9.43 8.05 3.28
C THR A 294 10.64 7.93 2.35
N ASN A 295 11.18 6.74 2.19
CA ASN A 295 12.30 6.48 1.28
C ASN A 295 11.97 6.87 -0.16
N PHE A 296 10.70 6.71 -0.59
CA PHE A 296 10.28 7.19 -1.88
C PHE A 296 10.37 8.72 -1.99
N PHE A 297 9.88 9.46 -1.00
CA PHE A 297 9.92 10.93 -1.01
C PHE A 297 11.34 11.49 -0.80
N GLU A 298 12.18 10.78 -0.06
CA GLU A 298 13.55 11.20 0.29
C GLU A 298 14.62 10.62 -0.64
N ARG A 299 14.24 9.82 -1.66
CA ARG A 299 15.21 9.24 -2.58
C ARG A 299 16.05 10.34 -3.25
N PRO A 300 17.36 10.16 -3.37
CA PRO A 300 18.22 11.11 -4.04
C PRO A 300 17.83 11.23 -5.52
N ILE A 301 17.91 12.44 -6.05
CA ILE A 301 17.70 12.70 -7.47
C ILE A 301 18.82 12.03 -8.26
N SER A 302 18.50 11.03 -9.08
CA SER A 302 19.48 10.31 -9.90
C SER A 302 19.55 10.82 -11.34
N LEU A 303 18.41 11.25 -11.91
CA LEU A 303 18.31 11.77 -13.27
C LEU A 303 17.61 13.13 -13.30
N SER A 304 18.34 14.15 -13.75
CA SER A 304 17.78 15.47 -14.03
C SER A 304 17.54 15.64 -15.52
N GLY A 305 16.30 15.98 -15.93
CA GLY A 305 16.04 16.52 -17.25
C GLY A 305 16.34 18.01 -17.29
N TYR A 306 16.83 18.56 -18.41
CA TYR A 306 16.96 20.01 -18.53
C TYR A 306 16.69 20.50 -19.95
N THR A 307 16.11 21.69 -20.02
CA THR A 307 15.82 22.41 -21.28
C THR A 307 15.87 23.89 -21.08
N THR A 308 15.80 24.61 -22.19
CA THR A 308 15.78 26.07 -22.20
C THR A 308 14.57 26.60 -22.96
N THR A 309 14.05 27.76 -22.59
CA THR A 309 12.91 28.40 -23.25
C THR A 309 13.19 29.83 -23.60
N LYS A 310 12.61 30.28 -24.71
CA LYS A 310 12.52 31.71 -25.08
C LYS A 310 11.31 31.93 -25.98
N ASN A 311 10.28 32.63 -25.49
CA ASN A 311 9.07 32.96 -26.25
C ASN A 311 8.41 31.75 -26.93
N VAL A 312 8.34 30.62 -26.22
CA VAL A 312 7.87 29.34 -26.79
C VAL A 312 6.36 29.36 -27.10
N ILE A 313 5.57 30.20 -26.40
CA ILE A 313 4.15 30.42 -26.73
C ILE A 313 4.01 31.11 -28.07
N GLN A 314 4.74 32.18 -28.31
CA GLN A 314 4.74 32.93 -29.57
C GLN A 314 5.26 32.05 -30.73
N SER A 315 6.21 31.17 -30.46
CA SER A 315 6.82 30.26 -31.43
C SER A 315 5.95 29.04 -31.70
N ASP A 316 4.84 28.87 -30.99
CA ASP A 316 3.93 27.69 -31.07
C ASP A 316 4.65 26.36 -30.93
N TYR A 317 5.64 26.28 -30.00
CA TYR A 317 6.35 25.04 -29.69
C TYR A 317 5.53 24.16 -28.76
N PRO A 318 5.66 22.82 -28.84
CA PRO A 318 4.97 21.86 -27.95
C PRO A 318 5.61 21.79 -26.54
N TRP A 319 6.03 22.92 -25.98
CA TRP A 319 6.84 23.05 -24.79
C TRP A 319 6.25 22.35 -23.55
N GLN A 320 4.91 22.33 -23.42
CA GLN A 320 4.25 21.63 -22.31
C GLN A 320 4.39 20.12 -22.45
N ALA A 321 4.21 19.61 -23.67
CA ALA A 321 4.38 18.17 -23.95
C ALA A 321 5.85 17.75 -23.77
N SER A 322 6.79 18.60 -24.20
CA SER A 322 8.23 18.38 -24.01
C SER A 322 8.60 18.24 -22.53
N ILE A 323 8.20 19.21 -21.70
CA ILE A 323 8.45 19.15 -20.25
C ILE A 323 7.74 17.95 -19.61
N GLN A 324 6.49 17.66 -20.02
CA GLN A 324 5.74 16.52 -19.49
C GLN A 324 6.40 15.20 -19.84
N SER A 325 6.96 15.04 -21.04
CA SER A 325 7.66 13.82 -21.43
C SER A 325 8.91 13.59 -20.57
N MET A 326 9.68 14.63 -20.27
CA MET A 326 10.81 14.53 -19.33
C MET A 326 10.37 14.19 -17.91
N LEU A 327 9.26 14.74 -17.45
CA LEU A 327 8.70 14.44 -16.12
C LEU A 327 8.23 12.98 -15.98
N CYS A 328 8.02 12.25 -17.08
CA CYS A 328 7.66 10.82 -17.02
C CYS A 328 8.82 9.93 -16.56
N PHE A 329 10.07 10.34 -16.74
CA PHE A 329 11.23 9.49 -16.43
C PHE A 329 12.36 10.19 -15.64
N CYS A 330 12.31 11.51 -15.49
CA CYS A 330 13.29 12.26 -14.70
C CYS A 330 12.80 12.54 -13.30
N ASP A 331 13.71 12.50 -12.32
CA ASP A 331 13.41 12.82 -10.92
C ASP A 331 13.21 14.33 -10.71
N GLU A 332 13.86 15.17 -11.54
CA GLU A 332 13.59 16.59 -11.65
C GLU A 332 13.72 17.05 -13.11
N VAL A 333 13.05 18.14 -13.44
CA VAL A 333 13.20 18.84 -14.72
C VAL A 333 13.54 20.30 -14.48
N VAL A 334 14.68 20.72 -14.98
CA VAL A 334 15.19 22.10 -14.87
C VAL A 334 14.92 22.85 -16.18
N VAL A 335 14.16 23.92 -16.11
CA VAL A 335 13.88 24.82 -17.25
C VAL A 335 14.49 26.17 -16.99
N VAL A 336 15.31 26.63 -17.92
CA VAL A 336 15.90 27.99 -17.84
C VAL A 336 15.33 28.87 -18.95
N ASP A 337 14.53 29.85 -18.55
CA ASP A 337 13.92 30.82 -19.44
C ASP A 337 14.87 31.95 -19.76
N GLY A 338 15.03 32.26 -21.04
CA GLY A 338 15.93 33.30 -21.58
C GLY A 338 15.41 34.74 -21.46
N GLY A 339 14.37 34.96 -20.65
CA GLY A 339 13.73 36.28 -20.51
C GLY A 339 12.57 36.44 -21.47
N SER A 340 11.69 35.47 -21.57
CA SER A 340 10.47 35.54 -22.38
C SER A 340 9.55 36.67 -21.97
N ASN A 341 8.86 37.25 -22.96
CA ASN A 341 7.92 38.37 -22.80
C ASN A 341 6.54 38.11 -23.42
N ASP A 342 6.27 36.85 -23.82
CA ASP A 342 5.04 36.37 -24.47
C ASP A 342 4.09 35.62 -23.52
N GLY A 343 4.39 35.58 -22.22
CA GLY A 343 3.62 34.79 -21.22
C GLY A 343 4.27 33.48 -20.81
N THR A 344 5.30 33.01 -21.53
CA THR A 344 5.99 31.73 -21.23
C THR A 344 6.46 31.65 -19.78
N TRP A 345 7.12 32.68 -19.27
CA TRP A 345 7.63 32.68 -17.90
C TRP A 345 6.51 32.50 -16.86
N GLN A 346 5.40 33.21 -17.01
CA GLN A 346 4.27 33.16 -16.10
C GLN A 346 3.64 31.78 -16.06
N GLU A 347 3.52 31.13 -17.21
CA GLU A 347 3.01 29.77 -17.31
C GLU A 347 3.95 28.75 -16.64
N LEU A 348 5.24 28.84 -16.89
CA LEU A 348 6.27 28.00 -16.26
C LEU A 348 6.26 28.16 -14.73
N GLU A 349 6.22 29.41 -14.23
CA GLU A 349 6.18 29.69 -12.80
C GLU A 349 4.88 29.16 -12.16
N ASN A 350 3.75 29.26 -12.83
CA ASN A 350 2.49 28.71 -12.35
C ASN A 350 2.49 27.18 -12.34
N TRP A 351 3.16 26.55 -13.30
CA TRP A 351 3.27 25.08 -13.35
C TRP A 351 4.21 24.58 -12.26
N SER A 352 5.36 25.20 -12.04
CA SER A 352 6.32 24.79 -11.01
C SER A 352 5.76 24.82 -9.57
N LYS A 353 4.76 25.67 -9.31
CA LYS A 353 4.03 25.71 -8.03
C LYS A 353 3.16 24.46 -7.81
N LYS A 354 2.80 23.76 -8.89
CA LYS A 354 1.93 22.58 -8.86
C LYS A 354 2.70 21.27 -9.05
N GLU A 355 3.87 21.34 -9.68
CA GLU A 355 4.76 20.21 -9.95
C GLU A 355 6.11 20.44 -9.25
N PRO A 356 6.31 19.84 -8.06
CA PRO A 356 7.54 20.09 -7.28
C PRO A 356 8.83 19.63 -7.98
N ARG A 357 8.76 18.69 -8.92
CA ARG A 357 9.92 18.23 -9.70
C ARG A 357 10.31 19.20 -10.80
N LEU A 358 9.42 20.11 -11.19
CA LEU A 358 9.71 21.14 -12.19
C LEU A 358 10.36 22.35 -11.52
N LYS A 359 11.63 22.61 -11.83
CA LYS A 359 12.42 23.73 -11.33
C LYS A 359 12.60 24.75 -12.45
N VAL A 360 12.11 25.95 -12.25
CA VAL A 360 12.16 27.00 -13.27
C VAL A 360 13.04 28.18 -12.83
N TYR A 361 13.87 28.65 -13.72
CA TYR A 361 14.78 29.73 -13.48
C TYR A 361 14.74 30.72 -14.67
N GLN A 362 14.96 31.98 -14.43
CA GLN A 362 15.02 32.97 -15.49
C GLN A 362 16.42 33.60 -15.58
N VAL A 363 17.04 33.51 -16.75
CA VAL A 363 18.34 34.15 -17.06
C VAL A 363 18.19 34.95 -18.32
N LYS A 364 17.94 36.26 -18.15
CA LYS A 364 17.70 37.17 -19.26
C LYS A 364 18.96 37.39 -20.09
N ARG A 365 18.80 37.37 -21.40
CA ARG A 365 19.87 37.67 -22.39
C ARG A 365 19.37 38.60 -23.47
N ASP A 366 20.29 39.27 -24.10
CA ASP A 366 20.01 40.06 -25.30
C ASP A 366 20.08 39.16 -26.55
N TRP A 367 18.92 38.65 -26.96
CA TRP A 367 18.80 37.72 -28.09
C TRP A 367 18.91 38.40 -29.47
N ASP A 368 18.90 39.70 -29.52
CA ASP A 368 19.12 40.47 -30.74
C ASP A 368 20.63 40.64 -31.05
N ASP A 369 21.52 40.28 -30.13
CA ASP A 369 22.95 40.24 -30.33
C ASP A 369 23.33 39.15 -31.35
N TYR A 370 24.28 39.47 -32.25
CA TYR A 370 24.77 38.51 -33.27
C TYR A 370 25.38 37.21 -32.69
N ARG A 371 25.66 37.16 -31.40
CA ARG A 371 26.19 36.00 -30.70
C ARG A 371 25.11 35.08 -30.16
N PHE A 372 23.88 35.16 -30.67
CA PHE A 372 22.73 34.39 -30.14
C PHE A 372 23.01 32.90 -30.02
N ALA A 373 23.76 32.27 -30.95
CA ALA A 373 24.11 30.83 -30.87
C ALA A 373 25.05 30.53 -29.68
N ILE A 374 25.94 31.47 -29.29
CA ILE A 374 26.76 31.35 -28.09
C ILE A 374 25.85 31.41 -26.83
N PHE A 375 24.87 32.33 -26.86
CA PHE A 375 23.94 32.49 -25.75
C PHE A 375 23.03 31.28 -25.56
N ASP A 376 22.61 30.58 -26.62
CA ASP A 376 21.89 29.33 -26.52
C ASP A 376 22.73 28.28 -25.79
N GLY A 377 23.94 28.01 -26.22
CA GLY A 377 24.86 27.11 -25.55
C GLY A 377 25.14 27.46 -24.08
N GLN A 378 25.30 28.76 -23.78
CA GLN A 378 25.46 29.23 -22.41
C GLN A 378 24.19 29.03 -21.56
N GLN A 379 23.01 29.19 -22.17
CA GLN A 379 21.74 28.97 -21.48
C GLN A 379 21.58 27.50 -21.10
N LYS A 380 21.87 26.59 -22.05
CA LYS A 380 21.89 25.14 -21.80
C LYS A 380 22.93 24.78 -20.73
N ALA A 381 24.12 25.42 -20.73
CA ALA A 381 25.12 25.20 -19.69
C ALA A 381 24.63 25.62 -18.28
N VAL A 382 23.90 26.76 -18.21
CA VAL A 382 23.28 27.21 -16.96
C VAL A 382 22.22 26.16 -16.50
N ALA A 383 21.33 25.73 -17.40
CA ALA A 383 20.31 24.71 -17.05
C ALA A 383 20.95 23.45 -16.51
N ARG A 384 21.98 22.94 -17.19
CA ARG A 384 22.75 21.79 -16.73
C ARG A 384 23.39 21.98 -15.36
N SER A 385 23.97 23.17 -15.09
CA SER A 385 24.63 23.47 -13.81
C SER A 385 23.67 23.54 -12.61
N LEU A 386 22.38 23.68 -12.85
CA LEU A 386 21.32 23.71 -11.83
C LEU A 386 20.73 22.31 -11.56
N CYS A 387 21.05 21.31 -12.38
CA CYS A 387 20.67 19.92 -12.17
C CYS A 387 21.35 19.34 -10.93
N LYS A 388 20.61 18.53 -10.17
CA LYS A 388 21.09 17.87 -8.94
C LYS A 388 21.33 16.38 -9.13
N GLY A 389 20.82 15.77 -10.19
CA GLY A 389 20.97 14.36 -10.49
C GLY A 389 22.40 13.99 -10.84
N GLU A 390 22.74 12.73 -10.58
CA GLU A 390 24.00 12.11 -11.01
C GLU A 390 24.16 12.15 -12.55
N TRP A 391 23.02 12.02 -13.24
CA TRP A 391 22.91 12.08 -14.70
C TRP A 391 22.05 13.25 -15.13
N CYS A 392 22.39 13.84 -16.27
CA CYS A 392 21.63 14.94 -16.85
C CYS A 392 21.18 14.57 -18.27
N TRP A 393 19.86 14.63 -18.51
CA TRP A 393 19.24 14.45 -19.82
C TRP A 393 18.86 15.79 -20.43
N GLN A 394 19.46 16.12 -21.57
CA GLN A 394 19.09 17.32 -22.31
C GLN A 394 18.07 16.99 -23.40
N MET A 395 17.04 17.80 -23.48
CA MET A 395 16.05 17.74 -24.56
C MET A 395 15.74 19.17 -25.03
N ASP A 396 15.63 19.39 -26.31
CA ASP A 396 15.22 20.69 -26.83
C ASP A 396 13.71 20.86 -26.64
N ILE A 397 13.25 22.10 -26.45
CA ILE A 397 11.88 22.39 -25.99
C ILE A 397 10.80 22.09 -27.05
N ASP A 398 11.18 21.86 -28.27
CA ASP A 398 10.35 21.50 -29.42
C ASP A 398 10.34 19.98 -29.69
N GLU A 399 11.05 19.16 -28.87
CA GLU A 399 11.05 17.71 -28.89
C GLU A 399 10.06 17.14 -27.86
N VAL A 400 9.54 15.92 -28.11
CA VAL A 400 8.59 15.21 -27.22
C VAL A 400 8.96 13.75 -27.08
#